data_cc98a2589777390d04347ba79014192a
#
_entry.id   cc98a2589777390d04347ba79014192a
#
_cell.length_a   1.000
_cell.length_b   1.000
_cell.length_c   1.000
_cell.angle_alpha   90.00
_cell.angle_beta   90.00
_cell.angle_gamma   90.00
#
_symmetry.space_group_name_H-M   'P 1'
#
loop_
_entity.id
_entity.type
_entity.pdbx_description
1 polymer ?
#
loop_
_entity_poly.entity_id
_entity_poly.type
_entity_poly.pdbx_seq_one_letter_code
_entity_poly.pdbx_strand_id
1 'polypeptide(L)'
;MKMLDELHAGKMEGMTYEEIRKQFPDEYAIRKKDKLFYRYPGTGGEGYLDVINRLRAVIIEMERMTDHVLLVTHRSVARVLLAYFRGLKRDEVADLDVPLGMLYMLEPKPYGVEFKAYRYNPESDWFDYIPDFQLQQASTHN
;
A
#
# COMPACT_ATOMS: atom_id res chain seq x y z
N MET A 1 -10.58 -11.17 2.44
CA MET A 1 -10.80 -10.38 3.68
C MET A 1 -11.19 -8.95 3.33
N LYS A 2 -12.31 -8.49 3.84
CA LYS A 2 -12.76 -7.12 3.61
C LYS A 2 -11.75 -6.07 4.09
N MET A 3 -11.01 -6.36 5.15
CA MET A 3 -9.99 -5.46 5.70
C MET A 3 -8.80 -5.21 4.76
N LEU A 4 -8.66 -6.02 3.69
CA LEU A 4 -7.64 -5.86 2.67
C LEU A 4 -8.13 -5.05 1.46
N ASP A 5 -9.37 -4.57 1.47
CA ASP A 5 -9.91 -3.74 0.40
C ASP A 5 -9.14 -2.42 0.30
N GLU A 6 -9.09 -1.86 -0.91
CA GLU A 6 -8.40 -0.59 -1.14
C GLU A 6 -9.00 0.56 -0.32
N LEU A 7 -8.18 1.58 -0.10
CA LEU A 7 -8.59 2.83 0.52
C LEU A 7 -9.83 3.38 -0.20
N HIS A 8 -10.88 3.67 0.56
CA HIS A 8 -12.14 4.18 -0.01
C HIS A 8 -12.06 5.70 -0.19
N ALA A 9 -12.33 6.15 -1.40
CA ALA A 9 -12.22 7.57 -1.77
C ALA A 9 -13.50 8.38 -1.49
N GLY A 10 -14.43 7.88 -0.69
CA GLY A 10 -15.66 8.60 -0.34
C GLY A 10 -16.47 8.97 -1.57
N LYS A 11 -16.87 10.25 -1.66
CA LYS A 11 -17.63 10.75 -2.82
C LYS A 11 -16.81 10.77 -4.12
N MET A 12 -15.50 10.58 -4.06
CA MET A 12 -14.62 10.53 -5.24
C MET A 12 -14.33 9.11 -5.69
N GLU A 13 -15.01 8.12 -5.12
CA GLU A 13 -14.85 6.71 -5.47
C GLU A 13 -15.15 6.50 -6.95
N GLY A 14 -14.28 5.74 -7.62
CA GLY A 14 -14.38 5.48 -9.06
C GLY A 14 -13.80 6.56 -9.95
N MET A 15 -13.30 7.66 -9.39
CA MET A 15 -12.68 8.73 -10.17
C MET A 15 -11.18 8.50 -10.31
N THR A 16 -10.64 8.89 -11.47
CA THR A 16 -9.18 8.96 -11.67
C THR A 16 -8.60 10.18 -10.97
N TYR A 17 -7.29 10.18 -10.72
CA TYR A 17 -6.62 11.36 -10.14
C TYR A 17 -6.76 12.60 -11.03
N GLU A 18 -6.75 12.43 -12.34
CA GLU A 18 -6.97 13.52 -13.30
C GLU A 18 -8.37 14.12 -13.16
N GLU A 19 -9.40 13.28 -13.02
CA GLU A 19 -10.78 13.71 -12.80
C GLU A 19 -10.93 14.46 -11.48
N ILE A 20 -10.33 13.96 -10.41
CA ILE A 20 -10.34 14.61 -9.09
C ILE A 20 -9.67 15.98 -9.17
N ARG A 21 -8.52 16.05 -9.84
CA ARG A 21 -7.79 17.31 -10.01
C ARG A 21 -8.63 18.36 -10.74
N LYS A 22 -9.39 17.95 -11.75
CA LYS A 22 -10.24 18.85 -12.53
C LYS A 22 -11.49 19.27 -11.78
N GLN A 23 -12.16 18.34 -11.12
CA GLN A 23 -13.44 18.59 -10.47
C GLN A 23 -13.32 19.09 -9.03
N PHE A 24 -12.28 18.67 -8.32
CA PHE A 24 -12.03 19.01 -6.92
C PHE A 24 -10.58 19.45 -6.72
N PRO A 25 -10.15 20.56 -7.35
CA PRO A 25 -8.74 20.96 -7.31
C PRO A 25 -8.23 21.30 -5.90
N ASP A 26 -9.08 21.85 -5.04
CA ASP A 26 -8.70 22.17 -3.65
C ASP A 26 -8.46 20.90 -2.84
N GLU A 27 -9.35 19.92 -2.95
CA GLU A 27 -9.20 18.62 -2.29
C GLU A 27 -7.96 17.89 -2.79
N TYR A 28 -7.72 17.93 -4.09
CA TYR A 28 -6.52 17.32 -4.69
C TYR A 28 -5.24 17.94 -4.12
N ALA A 29 -5.20 19.27 -4.02
CA ALA A 29 -4.03 19.98 -3.48
C ALA A 29 -3.80 19.70 -1.99
N ILE A 30 -4.87 19.67 -1.20
CA ILE A 30 -4.79 19.36 0.24
C ILE A 30 -4.24 17.95 0.45
N ARG A 31 -4.76 16.97 -0.28
CA ARG A 31 -4.29 15.58 -0.18
C ARG A 31 -2.83 15.44 -0.59
N LYS A 32 -2.43 16.07 -1.68
CA LYS A 32 -1.06 16.01 -2.18
C LYS A 32 -0.06 16.56 -1.17
N LYS A 33 -0.47 17.56 -0.41
CA LYS A 33 0.36 18.19 0.62
C LYS A 33 0.58 17.30 1.83
N ASP A 34 -0.45 16.52 2.24
CA ASP A 34 -0.38 15.67 3.42
C ASP A 34 -1.30 14.44 3.26
N LYS A 35 -0.82 13.44 2.53
CA LYS A 35 -1.58 12.21 2.27
C LYS A 35 -1.85 11.40 3.53
N LEU A 36 -0.98 11.45 4.51
CA LEU A 36 -1.10 10.64 5.72
C LEU A 36 -2.34 11.03 6.53
N PHE A 37 -2.55 12.34 6.74
CA PHE A 37 -3.64 12.84 7.57
C PHE A 37 -4.90 13.16 6.77
N TYR A 38 -4.80 13.26 5.45
CA TYR A 38 -5.96 13.56 4.60
C TYR A 38 -6.96 12.40 4.61
N ARG A 39 -8.23 12.74 4.71
CA ARG A 39 -9.34 11.80 4.56
C ARG A 39 -10.23 12.27 3.42
N TYR A 40 -10.58 11.36 2.52
CA TYR A 40 -11.51 11.69 1.44
C TYR A 40 -12.88 12.05 2.00
N PRO A 41 -13.52 13.12 1.48
CA PRO A 41 -14.85 13.54 1.95
C PRO A 41 -15.94 12.58 1.50
N GLY A 42 -17.07 12.60 2.23
CA GLY A 42 -18.24 11.78 1.93
C GLY A 42 -18.29 10.49 2.74
N THR A 43 -19.43 9.82 2.64
CA THR A 43 -19.69 8.59 3.39
C THR A 43 -18.70 7.50 3.03
N GLY A 44 -18.08 6.93 4.04
CA GLY A 44 -17.11 5.84 3.87
C GLY A 44 -15.72 6.30 3.43
N GLY A 45 -15.49 7.60 3.24
CA GLY A 45 -14.17 8.11 2.87
C GLY A 45 -13.11 7.82 3.90
N GLU A 46 -11.95 7.37 3.44
CA GLU A 46 -10.82 7.00 4.27
C GLU A 46 -9.58 7.84 3.95
N GLY A 47 -8.66 7.85 4.88
CA GLY A 47 -7.26 8.26 4.66
C GLY A 47 -6.33 7.12 5.06
N TYR A 48 -5.02 7.34 4.95
CA TYR A 48 -4.03 6.32 5.32
C TYR A 48 -4.12 5.91 6.79
N LEU A 49 -4.45 6.84 7.70
CA LEU A 49 -4.61 6.50 9.12
C LEU A 49 -5.75 5.51 9.34
N ASP A 50 -6.83 5.61 8.58
CA ASP A 50 -7.95 4.67 8.65
C ASP A 50 -7.52 3.29 8.16
N VAL A 51 -6.77 3.22 7.08
CA VAL A 51 -6.21 1.97 6.55
C VAL A 51 -5.28 1.33 7.58
N ILE A 52 -4.39 2.11 8.18
CA ILE A 52 -3.48 1.63 9.23
C ILE A 52 -4.28 1.03 10.39
N ASN A 53 -5.33 1.70 10.84
CA ASN A 53 -6.15 1.22 11.95
C ASN A 53 -6.84 -0.11 11.65
N ARG A 54 -7.46 -0.23 10.46
CA ARG A 54 -8.16 -1.47 10.12
C ARG A 54 -7.23 -2.64 9.84
N LEU A 55 -5.98 -2.38 9.47
CA LEU A 55 -4.99 -3.43 9.22
C LEU A 55 -4.33 -3.97 10.49
N ARG A 56 -4.47 -3.32 11.63
CA ARG A 56 -3.89 -3.82 12.89
C ARG A 56 -4.35 -5.23 13.22
N ALA A 57 -5.63 -5.52 13.07
CA ALA A 57 -6.17 -6.86 13.31
C ALA A 57 -5.61 -7.88 12.32
N VAL A 58 -5.46 -7.49 11.06
CA VAL A 58 -4.88 -8.35 10.02
C VAL A 58 -3.43 -8.69 10.35
N ILE A 59 -2.65 -7.71 10.76
CA ILE A 59 -1.24 -7.90 11.14
C ILE A 59 -1.11 -8.88 12.32
N ILE A 60 -1.95 -8.73 13.34
CA ILE A 60 -1.95 -9.63 14.50
C ILE A 60 -2.24 -11.06 14.06
N GLU A 61 -3.24 -11.26 13.19
CA GLU A 61 -3.55 -12.59 12.67
C GLU A 61 -2.41 -13.18 11.86
N MET A 62 -1.77 -12.37 11.02
CA MET A 62 -0.62 -12.82 10.22
C MET A 62 0.56 -13.24 11.10
N GLU A 63 0.84 -12.50 12.17
CA GLU A 63 1.92 -12.80 13.09
C GLU A 63 1.68 -14.10 13.89
N ARG A 64 0.42 -14.53 14.00
CA ARG A 64 0.05 -15.80 14.64
C ARG A 64 0.14 -17.00 13.69
N MET A 65 0.17 -16.78 12.39
CA MET A 65 0.17 -17.86 11.43
C MET A 65 1.52 -18.59 11.39
N THR A 66 1.46 -19.90 11.32
CA THR A 66 2.64 -20.77 11.25
C THR A 66 2.95 -21.27 9.85
N ASP A 67 1.98 -21.13 8.93
CA ASP A 67 2.09 -21.52 7.53
C ASP A 67 2.28 -20.30 6.64
N HIS A 68 2.58 -20.57 5.37
CA HIS A 68 2.68 -19.53 4.35
C HIS A 68 1.32 -18.87 4.09
N VAL A 69 1.32 -17.56 3.92
CA VAL A 69 0.12 -16.78 3.62
C VAL A 69 0.38 -15.93 2.38
N LEU A 70 -0.52 -16.01 1.41
CA LEU A 70 -0.51 -15.12 0.26
C LEU A 70 -1.60 -14.07 0.43
N LEU A 71 -1.21 -12.80 0.41
CA LEU A 71 -2.15 -11.68 0.44
C LEU A 71 -2.24 -11.07 -0.96
N VAL A 72 -3.45 -11.08 -1.52
CA VAL A 72 -3.75 -10.34 -2.76
C VAL A 72 -4.51 -9.09 -2.35
N THR A 73 -3.93 -7.94 -2.62
CA THR A 73 -4.47 -6.68 -2.13
C THR A 73 -4.20 -5.54 -3.11
N HIS A 74 -4.36 -4.32 -2.64
CA HIS A 74 -4.27 -3.10 -3.43
C HIS A 74 -3.11 -2.23 -2.95
N ARG A 75 -2.82 -1.17 -3.72
CA ARG A 75 -1.62 -0.34 -3.52
C ARG A 75 -1.54 0.28 -2.11
N SER A 76 -2.61 0.92 -1.64
CA SER A 76 -2.56 1.60 -0.34
C SER A 76 -2.40 0.62 0.81
N VAL A 77 -3.09 -0.52 0.75
CA VAL A 77 -2.94 -1.58 1.75
C VAL A 77 -1.53 -2.17 1.70
N ALA A 78 -1.01 -2.43 0.51
CA ALA A 78 0.36 -2.95 0.35
C ALA A 78 1.40 -1.98 0.92
N ARG A 79 1.24 -0.67 0.69
CA ARG A 79 2.11 0.36 1.27
C ARG A 79 2.17 0.26 2.79
N VAL A 80 1.01 0.13 3.44
CA VAL A 80 0.93 0.03 4.91
C VAL A 80 1.58 -1.25 5.41
N LEU A 81 1.27 -2.40 4.80
CA LEU A 81 1.84 -3.68 5.21
C LEU A 81 3.36 -3.74 5.02
N LEU A 82 3.85 -3.28 3.87
CA LEU A 82 5.29 -3.25 3.59
C LEU A 82 6.02 -2.31 4.55
N ALA A 83 5.45 -1.13 4.82
CA ALA A 83 6.03 -0.19 5.77
C ALA A 83 6.13 -0.79 7.17
N TYR A 84 5.09 -1.48 7.62
CA TYR A 84 5.11 -2.16 8.92
C TYR A 84 6.22 -3.21 9.01
N PHE A 85 6.23 -4.16 8.07
CA PHE A 85 7.18 -5.28 8.12
C PHE A 85 8.62 -4.88 7.82
N ARG A 86 8.82 -3.76 7.10
CA ARG A 86 10.16 -3.22 6.82
C ARG A 86 10.60 -2.18 7.83
N GLY A 87 9.79 -1.88 8.84
CA GLY A 87 10.14 -0.92 9.88
C GLY A 87 10.26 0.51 9.40
N LEU A 88 9.49 0.90 8.37
CA LEU A 88 9.49 2.26 7.85
C LEU A 88 8.73 3.20 8.78
N LYS A 89 9.06 4.48 8.69
CA LYS A 89 8.37 5.52 9.45
C LYS A 89 6.97 5.78 8.87
N ARG A 90 6.05 6.25 9.73
CA ARG A 90 4.67 6.51 9.33
C ARG A 90 4.57 7.53 8.19
N ASP A 91 5.42 8.54 8.15
CA ASP A 91 5.44 9.57 7.11
C ASP A 91 5.95 9.05 5.75
N GLU A 92 6.60 7.89 5.72
CA GLU A 92 7.08 7.26 4.49
C GLU A 92 6.03 6.39 3.80
N VAL A 93 4.92 6.06 4.47
CA VAL A 93 3.92 5.10 3.99
C VAL A 93 3.19 5.58 2.73
N ALA A 94 2.68 6.80 2.76
CA ALA A 94 1.76 7.28 1.72
C ALA A 94 2.41 7.48 0.34
N ASP A 95 3.72 7.63 0.29
CA ASP A 95 4.48 7.86 -0.93
C ASP A 95 5.40 6.70 -1.30
N LEU A 96 5.23 5.55 -0.63
CA LEU A 96 6.00 4.35 -0.97
C LEU A 96 5.65 3.86 -2.37
N ASP A 97 6.66 3.61 -3.18
CA ASP A 97 6.46 3.11 -4.55
C ASP A 97 6.15 1.62 -4.53
N VAL A 98 4.92 1.27 -4.93
CA VAL A 98 4.45 -0.11 -5.03
C VAL A 98 3.84 -0.31 -6.42
N PRO A 99 4.68 -0.65 -7.43
CA PRO A 99 4.18 -0.86 -8.78
C PRO A 99 3.30 -2.09 -8.89
N LEU A 100 2.44 -2.11 -9.91
CA LEU A 100 1.66 -3.31 -10.24
C LEU A 100 2.57 -4.43 -10.74
N GLY A 101 2.11 -5.67 -10.61
CA GLY A 101 2.84 -6.84 -11.09
C GLY A 101 4.00 -7.28 -10.22
N MET A 102 4.07 -6.79 -8.99
CA MET A 102 5.11 -7.19 -8.03
C MET A 102 4.59 -8.23 -7.05
N LEU A 103 5.47 -9.17 -6.72
CA LEU A 103 5.29 -10.10 -5.62
C LEU A 103 6.39 -9.83 -4.58
N TYR A 104 5.99 -9.51 -3.37
CA TYR A 104 6.91 -9.29 -2.26
C TYR A 104 6.87 -10.48 -1.32
N MET A 105 8.02 -11.05 -1.01
CA MET A 105 8.16 -12.13 -0.04
C MET A 105 8.79 -11.58 1.24
N LEU A 106 8.13 -11.84 2.34
CA LEU A 106 8.56 -11.43 3.67
C LEU A 106 8.68 -12.68 4.52
N GLU A 107 9.88 -12.98 5.01
CA GLU A 107 10.13 -14.16 5.81
C GLU A 107 10.68 -13.75 7.18
N PRO A 108 9.96 -14.06 8.28
CA PRO A 108 10.48 -13.79 9.62
C PRO A 108 11.73 -14.63 9.90
N LYS A 109 12.76 -13.99 10.44
CA LYS A 109 14.01 -14.63 10.88
C LYS A 109 14.31 -14.17 12.30
N PRO A 110 15.17 -14.88 13.07
CA PRO A 110 15.54 -14.44 14.40
C PRO A 110 16.15 -13.03 14.47
N TYR A 111 16.77 -12.58 13.38
CA TYR A 111 17.43 -11.27 13.28
C TYR A 111 16.57 -10.19 12.63
N GLY A 112 15.33 -10.51 12.23
CA GLY A 112 14.43 -9.56 11.56
C GLY A 112 13.61 -10.21 10.46
N VAL A 113 13.19 -9.42 9.47
CA VAL A 113 12.40 -9.91 8.33
C VAL A 113 13.27 -9.91 7.08
N GLU A 114 13.43 -11.06 6.46
CA GLU A 114 14.05 -11.17 5.14
C GLU A 114 13.05 -10.74 4.07
N PHE A 115 13.51 -9.90 3.14
CA PHE A 115 12.65 -9.30 2.11
C PHE A 115 13.19 -9.61 0.73
N LYS A 116 12.33 -10.11 -0.15
CA LYS A 116 12.66 -10.35 -1.56
C LYS A 116 11.52 -9.82 -2.44
N ALA A 117 11.86 -9.37 -3.63
CA ALA A 117 10.90 -8.88 -4.60
C ALA A 117 11.04 -9.62 -5.93
N TYR A 118 9.90 -9.83 -6.56
CA TYR A 118 9.78 -10.49 -7.85
C TYR A 118 8.87 -9.66 -8.75
N ARG A 119 9.17 -9.64 -10.04
CA ARG A 119 8.33 -8.96 -11.04
C ARG A 119 7.69 -9.96 -11.97
N TYR A 120 6.39 -9.82 -12.21
CA TYR A 120 5.68 -10.66 -13.18
C TYR A 120 6.22 -10.41 -14.58
N ASN A 121 6.52 -11.51 -15.27
CA ASN A 121 6.99 -11.51 -16.65
C ASN A 121 5.89 -12.15 -17.51
N PRO A 122 5.19 -11.38 -18.37
CA PRO A 122 4.10 -11.91 -19.19
C PRO A 122 4.58 -12.90 -20.28
N GLU A 123 5.84 -12.84 -20.68
CA GLU A 123 6.39 -13.78 -21.68
C GLU A 123 6.52 -15.18 -21.11
N SER A 124 7.00 -15.30 -19.87
CA SER A 124 7.16 -16.60 -19.20
C SER A 124 5.91 -17.01 -18.40
N ASP A 125 4.97 -16.10 -18.19
CA ASP A 125 3.81 -16.24 -17.30
C ASP A 125 4.25 -16.65 -15.89
N TRP A 126 5.34 -16.04 -15.40
CA TRP A 126 5.91 -16.30 -14.09
C TRP A 126 6.57 -15.05 -13.52
N PHE A 127 7.16 -15.17 -12.36
CA PHE A 127 7.80 -14.07 -11.65
C PHE A 127 9.32 -14.19 -11.73
N ASP A 128 9.97 -13.11 -12.14
CA ASP A 128 11.44 -13.01 -12.15
C ASP A 128 11.92 -12.37 -10.84
N TYR A 129 12.92 -13.01 -10.22
CA TYR A 129 13.55 -12.46 -9.02
C TYR A 129 14.34 -11.21 -9.34
N ILE A 130 14.16 -10.17 -8.51
CA ILE A 130 14.90 -8.91 -8.63
C ILE A 130 15.93 -8.85 -7.50
N PRO A 131 17.21 -9.10 -7.77
CA PRO A 131 18.26 -9.04 -6.74
C PRO A 131 18.43 -7.59 -6.23
N ASP A 132 18.72 -7.47 -4.95
CA ASP A 132 19.02 -6.19 -4.28
C ASP A 132 17.91 -5.13 -4.40
N PHE A 133 16.66 -5.58 -4.52
CA PHE A 133 15.52 -4.67 -4.62
C PHE A 133 15.37 -3.85 -3.34
N GLN A 134 15.18 -2.54 -3.49
CA GLN A 134 14.93 -1.60 -2.40
C GLN A 134 13.59 -0.89 -2.61
N LEU A 135 12.79 -0.82 -1.53
CA LEU A 135 11.59 0.02 -1.53
C LEU A 135 12.00 1.49 -1.60
N GLN A 136 11.35 2.25 -2.45
CA GLN A 136 11.67 3.65 -2.70
C GLN A 136 10.43 4.53 -2.54
N GLN A 137 10.65 5.83 -2.33
CA GLN A 137 9.57 6.79 -2.36
C GLN A 137 9.17 7.07 -3.81
N ALA A 138 7.87 7.14 -4.09
CA ALA A 138 7.38 7.49 -5.40
C ALA A 138 7.77 8.94 -5.72
N SER A 139 8.03 9.22 -7.00
CA SER A 139 8.27 10.59 -7.45
C SER A 139 7.03 11.44 -7.23
N THR A 140 7.22 12.73 -6.94
CA THR A 140 6.17 13.68 -6.53
C THR A 140 5.10 13.96 -7.60
N HIS A 141 5.13 13.27 -8.73
CA HIS A 141 4.19 13.46 -9.84
C HIS A 141 2.98 12.54 -9.84
N ASN A 142 2.83 11.73 -8.80
CA ASN A 142 1.68 10.81 -8.68
C ASN A 142 0.83 11.13 -7.46
#